data_3e3d6ea5af6ec263c7de3694564cbcf6
#
_entry.id   3e3d6ea5af6ec263c7de3694564cbcf6
#
_cell.length_a   1.000
_cell.length_b   1.000
_cell.length_c   1.000
_cell.angle_alpha   90.00
_cell.angle_beta   90.00
_cell.angle_gamma   90.00
#
_symmetry.space_group_name_H-M   'P 1'
#
loop_
_entity.id
_entity.type
_entity.pdbx_description
1 polymer ?
#
loop_
_entity_poly.entity_id
_entity_poly.type
_entity_poly.pdbx_seq_one_letter_code
_entity_poly.pdbx_strand_id
1 'polypeptide(L)'
;MIYPKLREIQTSRERIDVFRGYNHNLRIADGEFYDMRNMSSDDYPVLSPRRQRGVYATPGMPQGMISKKDLWYVDGGNIIVIENGEKTTIDMGLTVDDTPKVLISMGAYIIIMPDKKYINTSNYEDKGDIEASVTTTAATTIRISKLDGAEYDNVLVQSEEPTSAKNGDMWIDI
;
A
#
# COMPACT_ATOMS: atom_id res chain seq x y z
N MET A 1 65.36 19.46 36.58
CA MET A 1 64.57 18.76 35.54
C MET A 1 63.49 19.74 35.15
N ILE A 2 63.49 20.27 33.93
CA ILE A 2 62.49 21.26 33.45
C ILE A 2 61.45 20.48 32.70
N TYR A 3 60.25 20.36 33.25
CA TYR A 3 59.11 19.72 32.57
C TYR A 3 58.57 20.71 31.54
N PRO A 4 58.26 20.24 30.32
CA PRO A 4 57.61 21.11 29.32
C PRO A 4 56.23 21.54 29.82
N LYS A 5 55.99 22.84 29.86
CA LYS A 5 54.65 23.36 30.16
C LYS A 5 53.69 22.92 29.07
N LEU A 6 52.64 22.17 29.44
CA LEU A 6 51.55 21.89 28.56
C LEU A 6 50.88 23.21 28.14
N ARG A 7 50.61 23.32 26.86
CA ARG A 7 49.92 24.49 26.29
C ARG A 7 48.49 24.52 26.86
N GLU A 8 48.11 25.61 27.49
CA GLU A 8 46.73 25.77 27.92
C GLU A 8 45.80 25.71 26.70
N ILE A 9 44.87 24.77 26.72
CA ILE A 9 43.85 24.69 25.70
C ILE A 9 42.87 25.84 25.95
N GLN A 10 42.81 26.77 25.05
CA GLN A 10 41.79 27.84 25.09
C GLN A 10 40.42 27.17 24.89
N THR A 11 39.60 27.15 25.90
CA THR A 11 38.21 26.73 25.81
C THR A 11 37.41 27.88 25.19
N SER A 12 36.99 27.69 23.95
CA SER A 12 35.99 28.54 23.30
C SER A 12 34.60 28.09 23.80
N ARG A 13 33.83 29.07 24.30
CA ARG A 13 32.40 28.83 24.61
C ARG A 13 31.58 29.53 23.55
N GLU A 14 30.81 28.74 22.83
CA GLU A 14 29.84 29.24 21.87
C GLU A 14 28.43 29.02 22.45
N ARG A 15 27.58 30.05 22.32
CA ARG A 15 26.21 29.99 22.76
C ARG A 15 25.32 29.88 21.53
N ILE A 16 24.58 28.77 21.44
CA ILE A 16 23.58 28.53 20.41
C ILE A 16 22.20 28.73 21.05
N ASP A 17 21.52 29.78 20.64
CA ASP A 17 20.21 30.17 21.20
C ASP A 17 19.05 29.65 20.35
N VAL A 18 19.29 29.26 19.11
CA VAL A 18 18.27 28.80 18.16
C VAL A 18 18.67 27.48 17.58
N PHE A 19 17.82 26.48 17.76
CA PHE A 19 17.97 25.17 17.17
C PHE A 19 17.15 25.09 15.87
N ARG A 20 17.84 24.86 14.73
CA ARG A 20 17.24 24.89 13.39
C ARG A 20 16.81 23.54 12.88
N GLY A 21 17.04 22.49 13.68
CA GLY A 21 16.62 21.14 13.38
C GLY A 21 17.68 20.28 12.67
N TYR A 22 17.22 19.28 11.96
CA TYR A 22 18.07 18.27 11.32
C TYR A 22 18.46 18.70 9.90
N ASN A 23 19.77 18.63 9.59
CA ASN A 23 20.31 18.89 8.27
C ASN A 23 21.43 17.89 7.94
N HIS A 24 21.18 16.99 7.01
CA HIS A 24 22.12 15.95 6.60
C HIS A 24 23.03 16.37 5.42
N ASN A 25 23.16 17.66 5.15
CA ASN A 25 24.06 18.15 4.12
C ASN A 25 25.52 18.18 4.61
N LEU A 26 26.46 18.23 3.68
CA LEU A 26 27.89 18.34 3.97
C LEU A 26 28.28 19.60 4.72
N ARG A 27 27.48 20.65 4.63
CA ARG A 27 27.62 21.90 5.38
C ARG A 27 26.39 22.11 6.22
N ILE A 28 26.56 22.17 7.51
CA ILE A 28 25.56 22.52 8.49
C ILE A 28 25.83 23.90 9.04
N ALA A 29 24.78 24.67 9.28
CA ALA A 29 24.89 25.98 9.93
C ALA A 29 24.84 25.82 11.45
N ASP A 30 25.25 26.88 12.17
CA ASP A 30 25.16 26.90 13.62
C ASP A 30 23.70 26.69 14.09
N GLY A 31 23.49 25.75 15.00
CA GLY A 31 22.17 25.36 15.48
C GLY A 31 21.49 24.28 14.66
N GLU A 32 22.07 23.79 13.57
CA GLU A 32 21.63 22.61 12.86
C GLU A 32 22.36 21.36 13.35
N PHE A 33 21.68 20.20 13.27
CA PHE A 33 22.23 18.92 13.69
C PHE A 33 22.33 17.97 12.50
N TYR A 34 23.49 17.38 12.32
CA TYR A 34 23.72 16.33 11.31
C TYR A 34 23.03 15.03 11.68
N ASP A 35 23.04 14.65 12.96
CA ASP A 35 22.31 13.49 13.51
C ASP A 35 21.57 13.92 14.77
N MET A 36 20.29 13.53 14.85
CA MET A 36 19.43 13.88 15.96
C MET A 36 18.59 12.66 16.34
N ARG A 37 18.75 12.17 17.57
CA ARG A 37 18.03 10.99 18.08
C ARG A 37 17.12 11.35 19.23
N ASN A 38 15.88 10.90 19.17
CA ASN A 38 14.86 11.11 20.21
C ASN A 38 14.57 12.57 20.55
N MET A 39 14.85 13.46 19.62
CA MET A 39 14.55 14.89 19.76
C MET A 39 13.52 15.30 18.71
N SER A 40 12.79 16.36 18.97
CA SER A 40 11.79 16.93 18.07
C SER A 40 11.96 18.45 17.99
N SER A 41 11.67 18.99 16.83
CA SER A 41 11.56 20.43 16.59
C SER A 41 10.12 20.96 16.65
N ASP A 42 9.18 20.17 17.19
CA ASP A 42 7.76 20.56 17.27
C ASP A 42 7.55 21.84 18.08
N ASP A 43 8.42 22.09 19.06
CA ASP A 43 8.37 23.27 19.94
C ASP A 43 9.39 24.36 19.49
N TYR A 44 9.70 24.44 18.19
CA TYR A 44 10.66 25.42 17.66
C TYR A 44 10.41 26.84 18.26
N PRO A 45 11.45 27.60 18.68
CA PRO A 45 12.89 27.36 18.49
C PRO A 45 13.56 26.51 19.57
N VAL A 46 12.81 25.85 20.43
CA VAL A 46 13.32 25.00 21.50
C VAL A 46 13.41 23.56 21.00
N LEU A 47 14.53 22.92 21.28
CA LEU A 47 14.68 21.49 21.04
C LEU A 47 14.11 20.73 22.22
N SER A 48 13.08 19.92 21.98
CA SER A 48 12.44 19.11 23.00
C SER A 48 12.70 17.62 22.80
N PRO A 49 12.66 16.80 23.88
CA PRO A 49 12.66 15.35 23.73
C PRO A 49 11.41 14.90 22.98
N ARG A 50 11.55 13.92 22.10
CA ARG A 50 10.40 13.32 21.45
C ARG A 50 9.46 12.71 22.50
N ARG A 51 8.17 12.98 22.36
CA ARG A 51 7.13 12.44 23.25
C ARG A 51 7.16 10.90 23.24
N GLN A 52 6.76 10.30 24.35
CA GLN A 52 6.63 8.85 24.46
C GLN A 52 5.65 8.31 23.41
N ARG A 53 6.04 7.23 22.77
CA ARG A 53 5.15 6.50 21.85
C ARG A 53 4.14 5.72 22.68
N GLY A 54 2.86 5.95 22.44
CA GLY A 54 1.76 5.13 22.96
C GLY A 54 1.39 4.03 21.97
N VAL A 55 0.67 3.04 22.46
CA VAL A 55 0.01 2.05 21.60
C VAL A 55 -1.33 2.66 21.18
N TYR A 56 -1.53 2.81 19.88
CA TYR A 56 -2.76 3.38 19.33
C TYR A 56 -3.79 2.31 18.99
N ALA A 57 -3.34 1.14 18.55
CA ALA A 57 -4.17 -0.02 18.27
C ALA A 57 -3.34 -1.30 18.39
N THR A 58 -4.01 -2.40 18.71
CA THR A 58 -3.42 -3.75 18.75
C THR A 58 -4.18 -4.64 17.75
N PRO A 59 -3.81 -4.61 16.47
CA PRO A 59 -4.41 -5.48 15.47
C PRO A 59 -4.02 -6.94 15.70
N GLY A 60 -4.89 -7.86 15.33
CA GLY A 60 -4.63 -9.30 15.42
C GLY A 60 -3.74 -9.78 14.26
N MET A 61 -4.01 -9.29 13.04
CA MET A 61 -3.31 -9.67 11.82
C MET A 61 -3.10 -8.45 10.92
N PRO A 62 -2.15 -7.56 11.28
CA PRO A 62 -1.94 -6.32 10.54
C PRO A 62 -1.26 -6.61 9.20
N GLN A 63 -1.88 -6.22 8.09
CA GLN A 63 -1.38 -6.49 6.74
C GLN A 63 -1.01 -5.24 5.95
N GLY A 64 -1.50 -4.07 6.34
CA GLY A 64 -1.19 -2.80 5.69
C GLY A 64 -1.89 -1.64 6.36
N MET A 65 -1.37 -0.43 6.18
CA MET A 65 -1.99 0.79 6.72
C MET A 65 -1.77 1.99 5.82
N ILE A 66 -2.68 2.96 5.92
CA ILE A 66 -2.59 4.25 5.25
C ILE A 66 -3.18 5.34 6.14
N SER A 67 -2.58 6.52 6.12
CA SER A 67 -3.16 7.71 6.72
C SER A 67 -3.84 8.54 5.64
N LYS A 68 -5.17 8.70 5.73
CA LYS A 68 -5.97 9.50 4.82
C LYS A 68 -7.09 10.14 5.62
N LYS A 69 -6.93 11.41 5.98
CA LYS A 69 -7.74 12.11 6.97
C LYS A 69 -7.67 11.42 8.34
N ASP A 70 -7.98 10.12 8.37
CA ASP A 70 -7.97 9.23 9.52
C ASP A 70 -6.96 8.08 9.30
N LEU A 71 -6.75 7.25 10.32
CA LEU A 71 -5.89 6.08 10.21
C LEU A 71 -6.69 4.88 9.73
N TRP A 72 -6.29 4.32 8.61
CA TRP A 72 -6.86 3.11 8.04
C TRP A 72 -5.85 1.98 8.07
N TYR A 73 -6.27 0.79 8.48
CA TYR A 73 -5.42 -0.39 8.41
C TYR A 73 -6.23 -1.65 8.14
N VAL A 74 -5.56 -2.65 7.57
CA VAL A 74 -6.13 -3.97 7.31
C VAL A 74 -5.79 -4.88 8.48
N ASP A 75 -6.80 -5.59 8.98
CA ASP A 75 -6.68 -6.60 10.04
C ASP A 75 -7.46 -7.85 9.61
N GLY A 76 -6.75 -8.80 9.01
CA GLY A 76 -7.34 -9.99 8.42
C GLY A 76 -8.30 -9.65 7.27
N GLY A 77 -9.53 -10.16 7.30
CA GLY A 77 -10.55 -9.94 6.26
C GLY A 77 -11.18 -8.55 6.23
N ASN A 78 -10.82 -7.67 7.18
CA ASN A 78 -11.48 -6.40 7.41
C ASN A 78 -10.56 -5.21 7.18
N ILE A 79 -11.14 -4.07 6.83
CA ILE A 79 -10.48 -2.78 6.94
C ILE A 79 -11.02 -2.05 8.18
N ILE A 80 -10.12 -1.40 8.89
CA ILE A 80 -10.43 -0.70 10.11
C ILE A 80 -10.06 0.76 9.95
N VAL A 81 -10.96 1.64 10.32
CA VAL A 81 -10.70 3.08 10.41
C VAL A 81 -10.73 3.51 11.87
N ILE A 82 -9.78 4.35 12.26
CA ILE A 82 -9.79 5.02 13.55
C ILE A 82 -10.00 6.51 13.32
N GLU A 83 -11.20 6.96 13.62
CA GLU A 83 -11.66 8.33 13.48
C GLU A 83 -11.90 8.92 14.86
N ASN A 84 -11.23 10.03 15.19
CA ASN A 84 -11.33 10.70 16.50
C ASN A 84 -11.11 9.78 17.72
N GLY A 85 -10.35 8.68 17.55
CA GLY A 85 -10.11 7.69 18.59
C GLY A 85 -11.14 6.56 18.65
N GLU A 86 -12.19 6.62 17.87
CA GLU A 86 -13.18 5.54 17.72
C GLU A 86 -12.76 4.59 16.60
N LYS A 87 -12.92 3.29 16.87
CA LYS A 87 -12.57 2.22 15.94
C LYS A 87 -13.83 1.71 15.24
N THR A 88 -13.88 1.86 13.93
CA THR A 88 -14.93 1.26 13.08
C THR A 88 -14.33 0.13 12.27
N THR A 89 -14.94 -1.04 12.32
CA THR A 89 -14.55 -2.22 11.55
C THR A 89 -15.51 -2.42 10.38
N ILE A 90 -14.95 -2.53 9.19
CA ILE A 90 -15.70 -2.68 7.94
C ILE A 90 -15.29 -4.01 7.30
N ASP A 91 -16.24 -4.92 7.17
CA ASP A 91 -16.01 -6.17 6.47
C ASP A 91 -15.87 -5.90 4.97
N MET A 92 -14.73 -6.28 4.41
CA MET A 92 -14.40 -6.13 3.00
C MET A 92 -14.30 -7.49 2.29
N GLY A 93 -14.40 -8.60 3.03
CA GLY A 93 -14.13 -9.91 2.49
C GLY A 93 -12.75 -10.02 1.85
N LEU A 94 -11.73 -9.45 2.49
CA LEU A 94 -10.35 -9.55 2.01
C LEU A 94 -9.83 -10.97 2.23
N THR A 95 -8.85 -11.35 1.43
CA THR A 95 -8.16 -12.63 1.61
C THR A 95 -7.40 -12.61 2.93
N VAL A 96 -7.69 -13.59 3.78
CA VAL A 96 -7.05 -13.74 5.10
C VAL A 96 -5.83 -14.65 4.93
N ASP A 97 -4.69 -14.04 4.72
CA ASP A 97 -3.38 -14.70 4.59
C ASP A 97 -2.29 -13.79 5.14
N ASP A 98 -1.04 -14.22 5.14
CA ASP A 98 0.11 -13.41 5.59
C ASP A 98 0.60 -12.42 4.51
N THR A 99 -0.11 -12.28 3.39
CA THR A 99 0.30 -11.40 2.30
C THR A 99 0.12 -9.94 2.69
N PRO A 100 1.16 -9.11 2.59
CA PRO A 100 1.05 -7.69 2.83
C PRO A 100 0.06 -7.03 1.87
N LYS A 101 -0.84 -6.22 2.39
CA LYS A 101 -1.80 -5.44 1.60
C LYS A 101 -1.28 -4.04 1.37
N VAL A 102 -1.38 -3.57 0.15
CA VAL A 102 -1.01 -2.21 -0.23
C VAL A 102 -2.28 -1.39 -0.36
N LEU A 103 -2.39 -0.35 0.45
CA LEU A 103 -3.50 0.59 0.42
C LEU A 103 -3.08 1.83 -0.39
N ILE A 104 -3.86 2.16 -1.40
CA ILE A 104 -3.61 3.28 -2.31
C ILE A 104 -4.75 4.28 -2.20
N SER A 105 -4.43 5.54 -1.91
CA SER A 105 -5.43 6.62 -1.87
C SER A 105 -5.65 7.20 -3.25
N MET A 106 -6.91 7.19 -3.71
CA MET A 106 -7.30 7.78 -4.98
C MET A 106 -8.60 8.59 -4.82
N GLY A 107 -8.50 9.90 -4.80
CA GLY A 107 -9.65 10.78 -4.55
C GLY A 107 -10.34 10.46 -3.23
N ALA A 108 -11.63 10.16 -3.22
CA ALA A 108 -12.39 9.73 -2.04
C ALA A 108 -12.19 8.25 -1.70
N TYR A 109 -11.53 7.48 -2.55
CA TYR A 109 -11.42 6.03 -2.41
C TYR A 109 -10.08 5.59 -1.84
N ILE A 110 -10.09 4.46 -1.15
CA ILE A 110 -8.92 3.65 -0.83
C ILE A 110 -9.04 2.35 -1.61
N ILE A 111 -7.99 2.02 -2.35
CA ILE A 111 -7.85 0.79 -3.13
C ILE A 111 -6.97 -0.17 -2.34
N ILE A 112 -7.35 -1.43 -2.28
CA ILE A 112 -6.68 -2.49 -1.53
C ILE A 112 -6.17 -3.54 -2.51
N MET A 113 -4.84 -3.70 -2.55
CA MET A 113 -4.17 -4.69 -3.39
C MET A 113 -3.47 -5.75 -2.51
N PRO A 114 -3.39 -7.01 -2.94
CA PRO A 114 -3.77 -7.55 -4.25
C PRO A 114 -5.25 -7.93 -4.38
N ASP A 115 -6.09 -7.76 -3.35
CA ASP A 115 -7.50 -8.20 -3.35
C ASP A 115 -8.39 -7.46 -4.35
N LYS A 116 -7.88 -6.41 -5.02
CA LYS A 116 -8.59 -5.61 -6.04
C LYS A 116 -9.93 -5.05 -5.53
N LYS A 117 -9.93 -4.57 -4.29
CA LYS A 117 -11.14 -3.99 -3.66
C LYS A 117 -10.99 -2.50 -3.45
N TYR A 118 -12.12 -1.80 -3.33
CA TYR A 118 -12.16 -0.39 -3.03
C TYR A 118 -13.17 -0.06 -1.94
N ILE A 119 -12.92 1.03 -1.23
CA ILE A 119 -13.86 1.62 -0.28
C ILE A 119 -13.83 3.14 -0.38
N ASN A 120 -15.02 3.74 -0.31
CA ASN A 120 -15.17 5.19 -0.24
C ASN A 120 -15.03 5.68 1.21
N THR A 121 -14.07 6.56 1.46
CA THR A 121 -13.79 7.10 2.80
C THR A 121 -14.85 8.07 3.34
N SER A 122 -15.76 8.52 2.49
CA SER A 122 -16.88 9.39 2.88
C SER A 122 -18.20 8.63 3.04
N ASN A 123 -18.29 7.41 2.49
CA ASN A 123 -19.47 6.55 2.59
C ASN A 123 -19.02 5.08 2.59
N TYR A 124 -19.00 4.44 3.74
CA TYR A 124 -18.49 3.08 3.92
C TYR A 124 -19.37 1.98 3.28
N GLU A 125 -20.59 2.31 2.88
CA GLU A 125 -21.46 1.41 2.11
C GLU A 125 -21.06 1.34 0.62
N ASP A 126 -20.37 2.37 0.11
CA ASP A 126 -19.82 2.40 -1.23
C ASP A 126 -18.45 1.68 -1.24
N LYS A 127 -18.51 0.37 -1.36
CA LYS A 127 -17.37 -0.54 -1.37
C LYS A 127 -17.62 -1.70 -2.31
N GLY A 128 -16.58 -2.30 -2.86
CA GLY A 128 -16.73 -3.41 -3.79
C GLY A 128 -15.42 -3.84 -4.44
N ASP A 129 -15.57 -4.54 -5.54
CA ASP A 129 -14.47 -5.02 -6.36
C ASP A 129 -14.15 -4.04 -7.49
N ILE A 130 -12.87 -3.84 -7.78
CA ILE A 130 -12.40 -3.00 -8.90
C ILE A 130 -12.59 -3.75 -10.22
N GLU A 131 -12.48 -5.08 -10.16
CA GLU A 131 -12.61 -5.94 -11.33
C GLU A 131 -14.09 -6.27 -11.56
N ALA A 132 -14.63 -5.82 -12.68
CA ALA A 132 -15.98 -6.18 -13.10
C ALA A 132 -15.92 -7.41 -14.01
N SER A 133 -16.67 -8.45 -13.66
CA SER A 133 -16.88 -9.60 -14.54
C SER A 133 -18.34 -9.68 -14.92
N VAL A 134 -18.60 -9.91 -16.19
CA VAL A 134 -19.96 -10.14 -16.71
C VAL A 134 -20.02 -11.55 -17.24
N THR A 135 -20.84 -12.37 -16.61
CA THR A 135 -21.15 -13.72 -17.11
C THR A 135 -22.53 -13.70 -17.74
N THR A 136 -22.62 -14.04 -19.01
CA THR A 136 -23.91 -14.22 -19.68
C THR A 136 -24.35 -15.67 -19.58
N THR A 137 -25.61 -15.89 -19.22
CA THR A 137 -26.26 -17.21 -19.27
C THR A 137 -27.02 -17.43 -20.59
N ALA A 138 -27.04 -16.43 -21.46
CA ALA A 138 -27.67 -16.53 -22.76
C ALA A 138 -26.88 -17.50 -23.67
N ALA A 139 -27.59 -18.44 -24.29
CA ALA A 139 -26.96 -19.28 -25.30
C ALA A 139 -26.53 -18.42 -26.50
N THR A 140 -25.24 -18.53 -26.84
CA THR A 140 -24.68 -17.82 -27.99
C THR A 140 -24.44 -18.82 -29.11
N THR A 141 -24.97 -18.54 -30.28
CA THR A 141 -24.68 -19.35 -31.47
C THR A 141 -23.50 -18.71 -32.19
N ILE A 142 -22.42 -19.43 -32.30
CA ILE A 142 -21.21 -19.00 -33.02
C ILE A 142 -21.20 -19.73 -34.36
N ARG A 143 -21.10 -18.98 -35.47
CA ARG A 143 -20.82 -19.55 -36.78
C ARG A 143 -19.34 -19.36 -37.10
N ILE A 144 -18.68 -20.44 -37.38
CA ILE A 144 -17.26 -20.46 -37.77
C ILE A 144 -17.20 -20.86 -39.24
N SER A 145 -16.49 -20.04 -40.03
CA SER A 145 -16.30 -20.29 -41.47
C SER A 145 -14.82 -20.29 -41.82
N LYS A 146 -14.47 -20.94 -42.91
CA LYS A 146 -13.15 -20.85 -43.51
C LYS A 146 -12.86 -19.44 -44.02
N LEU A 147 -11.62 -19.16 -44.37
CA LEU A 147 -11.19 -17.84 -44.84
C LEU A 147 -11.92 -17.39 -46.13
N ASP A 148 -12.35 -18.33 -46.94
CA ASP A 148 -13.12 -18.14 -48.17
C ASP A 148 -14.63 -17.97 -47.93
N GLY A 149 -15.07 -18.04 -46.66
CA GLY A 149 -16.47 -17.92 -46.26
C GLY A 149 -17.23 -19.27 -46.30
N ALA A 150 -16.62 -20.36 -46.71
CA ALA A 150 -17.24 -21.68 -46.69
C ALA A 150 -17.34 -22.22 -45.27
N GLU A 151 -18.36 -23.03 -44.99
CA GLU A 151 -18.50 -23.71 -43.69
C GLU A 151 -17.49 -24.87 -43.60
N TYR A 152 -17.08 -25.19 -42.37
CA TYR A 152 -16.29 -26.39 -42.07
C TYR A 152 -17.18 -27.62 -42.20
N ASP A 153 -16.63 -28.72 -42.64
CA ASP A 153 -17.36 -29.96 -42.84
C ASP A 153 -17.86 -30.50 -41.49
N ASN A 154 -17.04 -30.40 -40.44
CA ASN A 154 -17.41 -30.72 -39.07
C ASN A 154 -16.75 -29.71 -38.14
N VAL A 155 -17.41 -29.37 -37.05
CA VAL A 155 -16.87 -28.59 -35.92
C VAL A 155 -16.92 -29.48 -34.68
N LEU A 156 -15.75 -29.88 -34.20
CA LEU A 156 -15.55 -30.72 -33.02
C LEU A 156 -15.25 -29.83 -31.83
N VAL A 157 -16.07 -29.88 -30.77
CA VAL A 157 -15.90 -29.09 -29.56
C VAL A 157 -15.59 -30.02 -28.41
N GLN A 158 -14.35 -30.13 -28.01
CA GLN A 158 -13.91 -31.02 -26.92
C GLN A 158 -12.54 -30.61 -26.40
N SER A 159 -12.25 -30.96 -25.12
CA SER A 159 -10.98 -30.64 -24.45
C SER A 159 -9.80 -31.54 -24.84
N GLU A 160 -10.08 -32.69 -25.44
CA GLU A 160 -9.02 -33.62 -25.89
C GLU A 160 -8.89 -33.61 -27.42
N GLU A 161 -7.67 -33.81 -27.94
CA GLU A 161 -7.43 -33.88 -29.37
C GLU A 161 -8.26 -34.98 -30.02
N PRO A 162 -9.08 -34.66 -31.02
CA PRO A 162 -9.96 -35.66 -31.63
C PRO A 162 -9.17 -36.67 -32.46
N THR A 163 -9.24 -37.93 -32.11
CA THR A 163 -8.55 -39.04 -32.81
C THR A 163 -9.12 -39.37 -34.17
N SER A 164 -10.33 -38.90 -34.47
CA SER A 164 -11.10 -39.18 -35.68
C SER A 164 -11.22 -37.99 -36.64
N ALA A 165 -10.52 -36.90 -36.38
CA ALA A 165 -10.57 -35.69 -37.20
C ALA A 165 -10.08 -35.98 -38.62
N LYS A 166 -10.73 -35.37 -39.60
CA LYS A 166 -10.38 -35.43 -41.01
C LYS A 166 -9.84 -34.08 -41.51
N ASN A 167 -9.16 -34.10 -42.63
CA ASN A 167 -8.74 -32.85 -43.23
C ASN A 167 -9.96 -32.03 -43.67
N GLY A 168 -10.10 -30.82 -43.13
CA GLY A 168 -11.24 -29.95 -43.34
C GLY A 168 -12.17 -29.82 -42.12
N ASP A 169 -11.97 -30.62 -41.08
CA ASP A 169 -12.64 -30.45 -39.80
C ASP A 169 -12.03 -29.30 -38.98
N MET A 170 -12.82 -28.66 -38.14
CA MET A 170 -12.38 -27.67 -37.17
C MET A 170 -12.47 -28.27 -35.77
N TRP A 171 -11.43 -28.13 -34.99
CA TRP A 171 -11.46 -28.46 -33.58
C TRP A 171 -11.39 -27.20 -32.73
N ILE A 172 -12.28 -27.13 -31.75
CA ILE A 172 -12.34 -26.07 -30.74
C ILE A 172 -12.04 -26.74 -29.40
N ASP A 173 -10.92 -26.36 -28.79
CA ASP A 173 -10.55 -26.76 -27.44
C ASP A 173 -11.34 -25.91 -26.43
N ILE A 174 -11.92 -26.56 -25.35
CA ILE A 174 -12.76 -25.94 -24.34
C ILE A 174 -12.32 -26.28 -22.91
#